data_2de3676960d41c8d5f40af82055572ca
#
_entry.id   2de3676960d41c8d5f40af82055572ca
#
_cell.length_a   1.000
_cell.length_b   1.000
_cell.length_c   1.000
_cell.angle_alpha   90.00
_cell.angle_beta   90.00
_cell.angle_gamma   90.00
#
_symmetry.space_group_name_H-M   'P 1'
#
loop_
_entity.id
_entity.type
_entity.pdbx_description
1 polymer ?
#
loop_
_entity_poly.entity_id
_entity_poly.type
_entity_poly.pdbx_seq_one_letter_code
_entity_poly.pdbx_strand_id
1 'polypeptide(L)'
;MPTASPPRTDQPGRAPRFARRATLRRSVRLLTSFRFEQSDPARFYGGIATDSAELIDDFYADITGRDLAGTVVLDVGGGPGYFADEFTARGARYISVEPDPSEMHAAGLRVAGSVRGSGMALPFRDNAFDVCFSSNVAEHVPEPWAMADEMVRVTKPGGLIVYSYTVWHGPFGGHETGLWHYLGGEYAARRYFRKHGREPKNRFGRSLFAVTAADGLRWAATTPADVRTVFPRYHPRWAWWLVRIPVIRELLVSNLVVVATKR
;
A
#
# COMPACT_ATOMS: atom_id res chain seq x y z
N MET A 1 33.98 20.59 13.34
CA MET A 1 32.67 20.11 12.94
C MET A 1 32.71 19.76 11.46
N PRO A 2 32.58 18.54 11.03
CA PRO A 2 32.56 18.19 9.61
C PRO A 2 31.18 18.53 9.03
N THR A 3 31.18 19.42 8.06
CA THR A 3 30.00 19.77 7.25
C THR A 3 29.56 18.58 6.44
N ALA A 4 28.37 18.04 6.72
CA ALA A 4 27.77 17.01 5.92
C ALA A 4 27.49 17.57 4.52
N SER A 5 28.10 16.93 3.50
CA SER A 5 27.81 17.23 2.10
C SER A 5 26.36 16.87 1.80
N PRO A 6 25.62 17.65 1.02
CA PRO A 6 24.27 17.32 0.61
C PRO A 6 24.25 16.01 -0.19
N PRO A 7 23.18 15.19 -0.09
CA PRO A 7 23.09 13.95 -0.84
C PRO A 7 23.14 14.24 -2.34
N ARG A 8 24.01 13.53 -3.05
CA ARG A 8 24.08 13.57 -4.52
C ARG A 8 22.79 12.99 -5.11
N THR A 9 21.88 13.86 -5.45
CA THR A 9 20.76 13.54 -6.34
C THR A 9 21.27 13.58 -7.78
N ASP A 10 20.87 12.56 -8.55
CA ASP A 10 20.95 12.44 -10.00
C ASP A 10 22.33 12.17 -10.61
N GLN A 11 22.64 10.88 -10.73
CA GLN A 11 23.38 10.43 -11.90
C GLN A 11 22.39 10.40 -13.10
N PRO A 12 22.52 11.29 -14.08
CA PRO A 12 21.68 11.28 -15.27
C PRO A 12 21.91 9.98 -16.03
N GLY A 13 20.85 9.15 -16.17
CA GLY A 13 20.84 7.99 -17.07
C GLY A 13 20.49 6.64 -16.46
N ARG A 14 20.47 6.45 -15.14
CA ARG A 14 20.12 5.15 -14.56
C ARG A 14 18.68 5.14 -14.08
N ALA A 15 17.85 4.25 -14.66
CA ALA A 15 16.48 4.05 -14.17
C ALA A 15 16.49 3.66 -12.68
N PRO A 16 15.57 4.21 -11.85
CA PRO A 16 15.42 3.84 -10.44
C PRO A 16 15.38 2.32 -10.24
N ARG A 17 15.91 1.81 -9.12
CA ARG A 17 16.01 0.37 -8.85
C ARG A 17 14.66 -0.34 -9.02
N PHE A 18 13.63 0.20 -8.38
CA PHE A 18 12.26 -0.35 -8.51
C PHE A 18 11.75 -0.37 -9.95
N ALA A 19 12.03 0.68 -10.74
CA ALA A 19 11.58 0.75 -12.12
C ALA A 19 12.14 -0.38 -13.00
N ARG A 20 13.31 -0.93 -12.64
CA ARG A 20 13.90 -2.11 -13.30
C ARG A 20 13.21 -3.41 -12.90
N ARG A 21 12.62 -3.46 -11.68
CA ARG A 21 11.83 -4.62 -11.23
C ARG A 21 10.43 -4.64 -11.84
N ALA A 22 9.88 -3.50 -12.26
CA ALA A 22 8.54 -3.39 -12.83
C ALA A 22 8.46 -4.01 -14.25
N THR A 23 8.65 -5.32 -14.31
CA THR A 23 8.67 -6.15 -15.52
C THR A 23 7.32 -6.81 -15.78
N LEU A 24 7.06 -7.22 -17.02
CA LEU A 24 5.86 -8.00 -17.36
C LEU A 24 5.80 -9.33 -16.57
N ARG A 25 6.94 -9.99 -16.36
CA ARG A 25 7.00 -11.24 -15.56
C ARG A 25 6.53 -11.01 -14.13
N ARG A 26 6.97 -9.91 -13.48
CA ARG A 26 6.48 -9.53 -12.14
C ARG A 26 4.98 -9.27 -12.15
N SER A 27 4.49 -8.51 -13.14
CA SER A 27 3.07 -8.22 -13.30
C SER A 27 2.22 -9.49 -13.41
N VAL A 28 2.59 -10.41 -14.27
CA VAL A 28 1.91 -11.70 -14.43
C VAL A 28 1.94 -12.51 -13.13
N ARG A 29 3.10 -12.58 -12.46
CA ARG A 29 3.22 -13.28 -11.16
C ARG A 29 2.25 -12.73 -10.11
N LEU A 30 2.20 -11.40 -9.95
CA LEU A 30 1.34 -10.76 -8.97
C LEU A 30 -0.14 -10.91 -9.32
N LEU A 31 -0.52 -10.67 -10.58
CA LEU A 31 -1.92 -10.81 -11.01
C LEU A 31 -2.42 -12.26 -10.90
N THR A 32 -1.60 -13.24 -11.22
CA THR A 32 -1.97 -14.66 -11.09
C THR A 32 -2.01 -15.14 -9.64
N SER A 33 -1.36 -14.43 -8.71
CA SER A 33 -1.39 -14.79 -7.29
C SER A 33 -2.76 -14.56 -6.64
N PHE A 34 -3.60 -13.66 -7.17
CA PHE A 34 -4.94 -13.38 -6.64
C PHE A 34 -5.84 -14.62 -6.54
N ARG A 35 -5.62 -15.64 -7.36
CA ARG A 35 -6.34 -16.93 -7.25
C ARG A 35 -6.12 -17.62 -5.90
N PHE A 36 -5.06 -17.30 -5.18
CA PHE A 36 -4.71 -17.87 -3.87
C PHE A 36 -5.24 -17.05 -2.70
N GLU A 37 -5.75 -15.84 -2.91
CA GLU A 37 -6.18 -14.93 -1.84
C GLU A 37 -7.15 -15.59 -0.85
N GLN A 38 -8.11 -16.40 -1.36
CA GLN A 38 -9.10 -17.09 -0.54
C GLN A 38 -8.71 -18.54 -0.19
N SER A 39 -7.93 -19.21 -1.04
CA SER A 39 -7.59 -20.63 -0.88
C SER A 39 -6.28 -20.88 -0.12
N ASP A 40 -5.34 -19.96 -0.19
CA ASP A 40 -4.02 -20.02 0.45
C ASP A 40 -3.55 -18.59 0.80
N PRO A 41 -4.18 -17.93 1.80
CA PRO A 41 -3.87 -16.56 2.18
C PRO A 41 -2.38 -16.34 2.53
N ALA A 42 -1.75 -17.30 3.19
CA ALA A 42 -0.33 -17.19 3.57
C ALA A 42 0.57 -17.06 2.34
N ARG A 43 0.31 -17.85 1.31
CA ARG A 43 1.04 -17.77 0.03
C ARG A 43 0.79 -16.45 -0.69
N PHE A 44 -0.46 -15.99 -0.74
CA PHE A 44 -0.82 -14.72 -1.38
C PHE A 44 -0.18 -13.54 -0.68
N TYR A 45 -0.46 -13.39 0.63
CA TYR A 45 0.05 -12.26 1.40
C TYR A 45 1.57 -12.30 1.58
N GLY A 46 2.19 -13.50 1.70
CA GLY A 46 3.65 -13.63 1.69
C GLY A 46 4.27 -13.10 0.39
N GLY A 47 3.67 -13.42 -0.77
CA GLY A 47 4.12 -12.88 -2.06
C GLY A 47 3.95 -11.36 -2.18
N ILE A 48 2.88 -10.80 -1.62
CA ILE A 48 2.64 -9.35 -1.55
C ILE A 48 3.63 -8.70 -0.58
N ALA A 49 3.94 -9.35 0.55
CA ALA A 49 4.90 -8.85 1.53
C ALA A 49 6.31 -8.73 0.94
N THR A 50 6.80 -9.78 0.30
CA THR A 50 8.10 -9.76 -0.40
C THR A 50 8.14 -8.64 -1.44
N ASP A 51 7.12 -8.53 -2.30
CA ASP A 51 7.05 -7.50 -3.33
C ASP A 51 7.02 -6.07 -2.76
N SER A 52 6.29 -5.86 -1.65
CA SER A 52 6.22 -4.56 -0.98
C SER A 52 7.54 -4.19 -0.33
N ALA A 53 8.17 -5.13 0.38
CA ALA A 53 9.44 -4.89 1.04
C ALA A 53 10.56 -4.61 0.02
N GLU A 54 10.59 -5.34 -1.11
CA GLU A 54 11.51 -5.05 -2.23
C GLU A 54 11.27 -3.66 -2.83
N LEU A 55 10.01 -3.27 -3.01
CA LEU A 55 9.63 -1.95 -3.53
C LEU A 55 10.12 -0.84 -2.58
N ILE A 56 9.83 -0.99 -1.29
CA ILE A 56 10.16 0.00 -0.27
C ILE A 56 11.68 0.13 -0.11
N ASP A 57 12.41 -0.99 -0.09
CA ASP A 57 13.88 -1.01 -0.01
C ASP A 57 14.51 -0.32 -1.23
N ASP A 58 14.06 -0.65 -2.44
CA ASP A 58 14.52 0.00 -3.66
C ASP A 58 14.27 1.52 -3.66
N PHE A 59 13.07 1.97 -3.25
CA PHE A 59 12.78 3.41 -3.15
C PHE A 59 13.57 4.08 -2.05
N TYR A 60 13.69 3.46 -0.88
CA TYR A 60 14.48 4.02 0.22
C TYR A 60 15.94 4.18 -0.18
N ALA A 61 16.51 3.17 -0.85
CA ALA A 61 17.88 3.23 -1.35
C ALA A 61 18.07 4.26 -2.49
N ASP A 62 17.10 4.40 -3.40
CA ASP A 62 17.19 5.40 -4.47
C ASP A 62 17.09 6.83 -3.93
N ILE A 63 16.34 7.06 -2.83
CA ILE A 63 16.11 8.38 -2.24
C ILE A 63 17.25 8.76 -1.27
N THR A 64 17.67 7.82 -0.40
CA THR A 64 18.58 8.11 0.71
C THR A 64 20.02 7.67 0.47
N GLY A 65 20.25 6.80 -0.53
CA GLY A 65 21.52 6.12 -0.76
C GLY A 65 21.83 5.02 0.26
N ARG A 66 20.89 4.66 1.13
CA ARG A 66 21.03 3.66 2.22
C ARG A 66 20.01 2.55 2.04
N ASP A 67 20.29 1.39 2.63
CA ASP A 67 19.34 0.30 2.80
C ASP A 67 18.42 0.53 4.03
N LEU A 68 17.51 -0.42 4.27
CA LEU A 68 16.58 -0.33 5.40
C LEU A 68 17.20 -0.72 6.75
N ALA A 69 18.46 -1.17 6.80
CA ALA A 69 19.08 -1.59 8.06
C ALA A 69 19.11 -0.45 9.10
N GLY A 70 18.66 -0.74 10.31
CA GLY A 70 18.58 0.23 11.42
C GLY A 70 17.43 1.24 11.32
N THR A 71 16.56 1.16 10.29
CA THR A 71 15.39 2.03 10.17
C THR A 71 14.22 1.53 11.02
N VAL A 72 13.30 2.44 11.33
CA VAL A 72 12.01 2.12 11.96
C VAL A 72 10.91 2.24 10.89
N VAL A 73 10.26 1.12 10.61
CA VAL A 73 9.21 1.01 9.58
C VAL A 73 7.86 0.86 10.26
N LEU A 74 6.90 1.70 9.90
CA LEU A 74 5.49 1.59 10.31
C LEU A 74 4.65 1.02 9.17
N ASP A 75 3.91 -0.04 9.46
CA ASP A 75 2.88 -0.62 8.61
C ASP A 75 1.50 -0.22 9.13
N VAL A 76 0.78 0.58 8.35
CA VAL A 76 -0.56 1.07 8.71
C VAL A 76 -1.62 0.16 8.10
N GLY A 77 -2.36 -0.53 8.98
CA GLY A 77 -3.27 -1.61 8.61
C GLY A 77 -2.53 -2.93 8.38
N GLY A 78 -1.51 -3.21 9.21
CA GLY A 78 -0.64 -4.38 9.03
C GLY A 78 -1.30 -5.74 9.28
N GLY A 79 -2.57 -5.75 9.71
CA GLY A 79 -3.33 -6.97 9.97
C GLY A 79 -2.58 -7.97 10.84
N PRO A 80 -2.46 -9.25 10.42
CA PRO A 80 -1.74 -10.28 11.17
C PRO A 80 -0.22 -10.12 11.16
N GLY A 81 0.35 -9.18 10.39
CA GLY A 81 1.79 -8.93 10.37
C GLY A 81 2.58 -9.74 9.34
N TYR A 82 1.99 -10.10 8.21
CA TYR A 82 2.68 -10.82 7.13
C TYR A 82 3.95 -10.14 6.61
N PHE A 83 4.08 -8.84 6.80
CA PHE A 83 5.23 -8.05 6.36
C PHE A 83 6.41 -8.08 7.34
N ALA A 84 6.20 -8.50 8.59
CA ALA A 84 7.18 -8.38 9.68
C ALA A 84 8.52 -9.07 9.36
N ASP A 85 8.47 -10.31 8.87
CA ASP A 85 9.67 -11.10 8.59
C ASP A 85 10.50 -10.48 7.46
N GLU A 86 9.85 -9.93 6.44
CA GLU A 86 10.50 -9.30 5.30
C GLU A 86 11.29 -8.05 5.70
N PHE A 87 10.72 -7.19 6.55
CA PHE A 87 11.42 -5.99 7.05
C PHE A 87 12.48 -6.32 8.08
N THR A 88 12.23 -7.29 8.97
CA THR A 88 13.19 -7.76 9.96
C THR A 88 14.41 -8.39 9.29
N ALA A 89 14.20 -9.19 8.24
CA ALA A 89 15.29 -9.77 7.45
C ALA A 89 16.17 -8.71 6.75
N ARG A 90 15.65 -7.50 6.52
CA ARG A 90 16.39 -6.34 6.01
C ARG A 90 17.02 -5.48 7.10
N GLY A 91 16.99 -5.94 8.36
CA GLY A 91 17.56 -5.24 9.51
C GLY A 91 16.75 -4.04 9.98
N ALA A 92 15.50 -3.87 9.52
CA ALA A 92 14.61 -2.82 9.97
C ALA A 92 13.85 -3.25 11.24
N ARG A 93 13.52 -2.27 12.09
CA ARG A 93 12.57 -2.45 13.19
C ARG A 93 11.15 -2.24 12.65
N TYR A 94 10.39 -3.33 12.58
CA TYR A 94 9.00 -3.30 12.11
C TYR A 94 8.03 -3.01 13.26
N ILE A 95 7.07 -2.12 13.00
CA ILE A 95 5.94 -1.79 13.87
C ILE A 95 4.70 -1.79 12.99
N SER A 96 3.61 -2.41 13.45
CA SER A 96 2.31 -2.36 12.77
C SER A 96 1.26 -1.69 13.63
N VAL A 97 0.28 -1.06 12.98
CA VAL A 97 -0.93 -0.55 13.63
C VAL A 97 -2.16 -1.14 12.97
N GLU A 98 -3.08 -1.69 13.78
CA GLU A 98 -4.31 -2.32 13.32
C GLU A 98 -5.44 -2.02 14.31
N PRO A 99 -6.62 -1.52 13.86
CA PRO A 99 -7.73 -1.24 14.78
C PRO A 99 -8.45 -2.50 15.28
N ASP A 100 -8.50 -3.57 14.47
CA ASP A 100 -9.25 -4.78 14.78
C ASP A 100 -8.36 -5.87 15.40
N PRO A 101 -8.57 -6.22 16.69
CA PRO A 101 -7.84 -7.32 17.32
C PRO A 101 -8.04 -8.68 16.64
N SER A 102 -9.18 -8.90 15.97
CA SER A 102 -9.43 -10.16 15.26
C SER A 102 -8.55 -10.29 14.03
N GLU A 103 -8.31 -9.22 13.30
CA GLU A 103 -7.38 -9.19 12.17
C GLU A 103 -5.92 -9.33 12.66
N MET A 104 -5.55 -8.71 13.78
CA MET A 104 -4.20 -8.87 14.36
C MET A 104 -3.85 -10.34 14.69
N HIS A 105 -4.85 -11.17 14.95
CA HIS A 105 -4.65 -12.57 15.34
C HIS A 105 -5.07 -13.57 14.25
N ALA A 106 -5.56 -13.09 13.11
CA ALA A 106 -6.19 -13.92 12.07
C ALA A 106 -5.28 -15.03 11.52
N ALA A 107 -3.95 -14.81 11.48
CA ALA A 107 -2.98 -15.80 10.99
C ALA A 107 -2.30 -16.59 12.12
N GLY A 108 -2.67 -16.39 13.40
CA GLY A 108 -1.97 -16.99 14.55
C GLY A 108 -0.55 -16.44 14.77
N LEU A 109 -0.16 -15.40 14.03
CA LEU A 109 1.14 -14.75 14.16
C LEU A 109 1.13 -13.83 15.40
N ARG A 110 2.26 -13.79 16.10
CA ARG A 110 2.51 -12.80 17.17
C ARG A 110 3.68 -11.94 16.72
N VAL A 111 3.37 -10.75 16.25
CA VAL A 111 4.38 -9.79 15.81
C VAL A 111 4.73 -8.85 16.97
N ALA A 112 5.99 -8.87 17.38
CA ALA A 112 6.49 -7.90 18.35
C ALA A 112 6.39 -6.50 17.74
N GLY A 113 5.74 -5.55 18.44
CA GLY A 113 5.56 -4.19 17.96
C GLY A 113 4.21 -3.92 17.30
N SER A 114 3.26 -4.88 17.29
CA SER A 114 1.89 -4.61 16.87
C SER A 114 1.18 -3.72 17.89
N VAL A 115 0.56 -2.63 17.43
CA VAL A 115 -0.15 -1.64 18.21
C VAL A 115 -1.61 -1.59 17.77
N ARG A 116 -2.53 -1.60 18.72
CA ARG A 116 -3.94 -1.37 18.41
C ARG A 116 -4.19 0.13 18.24
N GLY A 117 -4.70 0.54 17.08
CA GLY A 117 -4.97 1.96 16.78
C GLY A 117 -5.61 2.15 15.43
N SER A 118 -6.21 3.33 15.24
CA SER A 118 -6.78 3.73 13.95
C SER A 118 -5.71 4.33 13.05
N GLY A 119 -5.70 3.95 11.77
CA GLY A 119 -4.87 4.60 10.75
C GLY A 119 -5.23 6.07 10.53
N MET A 120 -6.49 6.46 10.79
CA MET A 120 -6.96 7.85 10.67
C MET A 120 -6.59 8.75 11.87
N ALA A 121 -6.04 8.16 12.95
CA ALA A 121 -5.55 8.85 14.14
C ALA A 121 -4.45 7.98 14.76
N LEU A 122 -3.28 8.01 14.16
CA LEU A 122 -2.15 7.16 14.54
C LEU A 122 -1.66 7.48 15.96
N PRO A 123 -1.53 6.49 16.87
CA PRO A 123 -1.15 6.71 18.25
C PRO A 123 0.36 6.93 18.42
N PHE A 124 0.94 7.68 17.50
CA PHE A 124 2.37 7.96 17.48
C PHE A 124 2.61 9.47 17.38
N ARG A 125 3.74 9.91 17.95
CA ARG A 125 4.19 11.29 17.83
C ARG A 125 4.60 11.62 16.40
N ASP A 126 4.64 12.88 16.07
CA ASP A 126 5.21 13.37 14.82
C ASP A 126 6.66 12.92 14.64
N ASN A 127 7.07 12.68 13.40
CA ASN A 127 8.45 12.40 13.02
C ASN A 127 9.05 11.17 13.73
N ALA A 128 8.27 10.12 13.92
CA ALA A 128 8.69 8.91 14.65
C ALA A 128 9.36 7.85 13.74
N PHE A 129 8.97 7.77 12.46
CA PHE A 129 9.32 6.66 11.57
C PHE A 129 10.19 7.11 10.40
N ASP A 130 11.14 6.25 10.02
CA ASP A 130 11.96 6.44 8.81
C ASP A 130 11.19 6.09 7.54
N VAL A 131 10.33 5.09 7.65
CA VAL A 131 9.43 4.64 6.59
C VAL A 131 8.03 4.45 7.17
N CYS A 132 7.01 4.94 6.48
CA CYS A 132 5.61 4.67 6.77
C CYS A 132 4.95 4.14 5.51
N PHE A 133 4.34 2.96 5.57
CA PHE A 133 3.65 2.41 4.42
C PHE A 133 2.28 1.85 4.78
N SER A 134 1.42 1.73 3.77
CA SER A 134 0.13 1.05 3.85
C SER A 134 -0.13 0.34 2.53
N SER A 135 -0.59 -0.90 2.59
CA SER A 135 -0.78 -1.75 1.43
C SER A 135 -2.15 -2.42 1.44
N ASN A 136 -3.02 -2.03 0.52
CA ASN A 136 -4.38 -2.56 0.38
C ASN A 136 -5.25 -2.37 1.64
N VAL A 137 -5.24 -1.16 2.20
CA VAL A 137 -5.98 -0.79 3.42
C VAL A 137 -6.92 0.37 3.18
N ALA A 138 -6.54 1.35 2.35
CA ALA A 138 -7.30 2.58 2.17
C ALA A 138 -8.73 2.36 1.68
N GLU A 139 -8.94 1.33 0.86
CA GLU A 139 -10.26 0.90 0.40
C GLU A 139 -11.15 0.37 1.54
N HIS A 140 -10.58 0.06 2.70
CA HIS A 140 -11.29 -0.42 3.89
C HIS A 140 -11.51 0.67 4.95
N VAL A 141 -11.07 1.89 4.68
CA VAL A 141 -11.10 3.02 5.61
C VAL A 141 -12.09 4.08 5.12
N PRO A 142 -13.00 4.60 5.97
CA PRO A 142 -13.98 5.59 5.54
C PRO A 142 -13.34 6.93 5.13
N GLU A 143 -12.22 7.32 5.74
CA GLU A 143 -11.48 8.54 5.45
C GLU A 143 -10.03 8.23 5.05
N PRO A 144 -9.80 7.65 3.87
CA PRO A 144 -8.48 7.18 3.46
C PRO A 144 -7.44 8.29 3.36
N TRP A 145 -7.86 9.52 3.09
CA TRP A 145 -6.93 10.66 2.95
C TRP A 145 -6.52 11.20 4.32
N ALA A 146 -7.38 11.15 5.34
CA ALA A 146 -6.99 11.41 6.72
C ALA A 146 -5.92 10.40 7.19
N MET A 147 -6.05 9.12 6.82
CA MET A 147 -5.02 8.12 7.08
C MET A 147 -3.70 8.45 6.35
N ALA A 148 -3.76 8.88 5.10
CA ALA A 148 -2.57 9.27 4.34
C ALA A 148 -1.87 10.50 4.96
N ASP A 149 -2.63 11.49 5.45
CA ASP A 149 -2.09 12.67 6.13
C ASP A 149 -1.46 12.31 7.48
N GLU A 150 -2.04 11.38 8.24
CA GLU A 150 -1.44 10.85 9.47
C GLU A 150 -0.11 10.12 9.18
N MET A 151 -0.03 9.36 8.08
CA MET A 151 1.22 8.75 7.64
C MET A 151 2.29 9.81 7.35
N VAL A 152 1.91 10.93 6.71
CA VAL A 152 2.83 12.07 6.52
C VAL A 152 3.25 12.65 7.86
N ARG A 153 2.33 12.85 8.79
CA ARG A 153 2.61 13.45 10.11
C ARG A 153 3.66 12.63 10.89
N VAL A 154 3.47 11.31 10.97
CA VAL A 154 4.34 10.45 11.79
C VAL A 154 5.67 10.09 11.13
N THR A 155 5.82 10.31 9.83
CA THR A 155 7.09 10.10 9.11
C THR A 155 8.07 11.20 9.42
N LYS A 156 9.36 10.90 9.57
CA LYS A 156 10.45 11.87 9.77
C LYS A 156 10.67 12.74 8.54
N PRO A 157 11.17 13.98 8.68
CA PRO A 157 11.66 14.75 7.53
C PRO A 157 12.66 13.94 6.71
N GLY A 158 12.50 13.91 5.39
CA GLY A 158 13.26 13.06 4.47
C GLY A 158 12.88 11.58 4.47
N GLY A 159 11.98 11.16 5.35
CA GLY A 159 11.50 9.77 5.44
C GLY A 159 10.56 9.39 4.29
N LEU A 160 10.47 8.11 4.00
CA LEU A 160 9.71 7.53 2.91
C LEU A 160 8.26 7.24 3.30
N ILE A 161 7.34 7.59 2.42
CA ILE A 161 5.91 7.25 2.53
C ILE A 161 5.52 6.45 1.29
N VAL A 162 4.93 5.27 1.51
CA VAL A 162 4.39 4.43 0.42
C VAL A 162 2.94 4.10 0.72
N TYR A 163 2.04 4.65 -0.07
CA TYR A 163 0.61 4.50 0.08
C TYR A 163 0.03 3.75 -1.11
N SER A 164 -0.49 2.54 -0.89
CA SER A 164 -1.05 1.75 -1.97
C SER A 164 -2.41 1.15 -1.62
N TYR A 165 -3.32 1.14 -2.59
CA TYR A 165 -4.68 0.69 -2.38
C TYR A 165 -5.32 0.15 -3.66
N THR A 166 -6.37 -0.67 -3.48
CA THR A 166 -7.17 -1.21 -4.57
C THR A 166 -8.11 -0.13 -5.09
N VAL A 167 -8.07 0.11 -6.41
CA VAL A 167 -8.94 1.09 -7.08
C VAL A 167 -10.33 0.49 -7.25
N TRP A 168 -11.37 1.22 -6.82
CA TRP A 168 -12.76 0.74 -6.82
C TRP A 168 -13.24 0.24 -8.18
N HIS A 169 -13.02 1.02 -9.25
CA HIS A 169 -13.43 0.63 -10.59
C HIS A 169 -12.43 -0.28 -11.30
N GLY A 170 -11.34 -0.67 -10.64
CA GLY A 170 -10.40 -1.67 -11.15
C GLY A 170 -10.97 -3.09 -11.06
N PRO A 171 -10.36 -4.07 -11.75
CA PRO A 171 -10.87 -5.44 -11.82
C PRO A 171 -11.04 -6.14 -10.47
N PHE A 172 -10.29 -5.72 -9.44
CA PHE A 172 -10.31 -6.30 -8.09
C PHE A 172 -11.07 -5.44 -7.07
N GLY A 173 -11.63 -4.28 -7.47
CA GLY A 173 -12.31 -3.35 -6.55
C GLY A 173 -13.53 -3.95 -5.86
N GLY A 174 -14.17 -4.94 -6.47
CA GLY A 174 -15.30 -5.68 -5.88
C GLY A 174 -14.92 -6.74 -4.84
N HIS A 175 -13.63 -7.00 -4.62
CA HIS A 175 -13.15 -8.08 -3.76
C HIS A 175 -13.90 -9.39 -4.03
N GLU A 176 -14.41 -10.10 -3.00
CA GLU A 176 -15.15 -11.37 -3.14
C GLU A 176 -16.47 -11.24 -3.92
N THR A 177 -16.99 -10.02 -4.12
CA THR A 177 -18.19 -9.81 -4.97
C THR A 177 -17.85 -9.85 -6.47
N GLY A 178 -16.55 -9.87 -6.82
CA GLY A 178 -16.06 -9.93 -8.19
C GLY A 178 -16.50 -8.71 -9.03
N LEU A 179 -16.73 -8.92 -10.31
CA LEU A 179 -17.06 -7.83 -11.25
C LEU A 179 -18.46 -7.22 -11.06
N TRP A 180 -19.27 -7.78 -10.15
CA TRP A 180 -20.64 -7.25 -9.90
C TRP A 180 -20.64 -5.86 -9.27
N HIS A 181 -19.52 -5.42 -8.70
CA HIS A 181 -19.35 -4.06 -8.18
C HIS A 181 -19.52 -2.97 -9.26
N TYR A 182 -19.29 -3.28 -10.54
CA TYR A 182 -19.55 -2.35 -11.65
C TYR A 182 -21.03 -1.98 -11.79
N LEU A 183 -21.94 -2.83 -11.29
CA LEU A 183 -23.38 -2.55 -11.23
C LEU A 183 -23.78 -1.87 -9.90
N GLY A 184 -22.80 -1.46 -9.09
CA GLY A 184 -22.97 -0.81 -7.80
C GLY A 184 -22.66 -1.73 -6.62
N GLY A 185 -21.99 -1.18 -5.60
CA GLY A 185 -21.51 -1.94 -4.44
C GLY A 185 -22.65 -2.57 -3.62
N GLU A 186 -23.77 -1.86 -3.45
CA GLU A 186 -24.96 -2.39 -2.78
C GLU A 186 -25.62 -3.53 -3.56
N TYR A 187 -25.68 -3.42 -4.88
CA TYR A 187 -26.17 -4.50 -5.74
C TYR A 187 -25.27 -5.75 -5.62
N ALA A 188 -23.97 -5.56 -5.70
CA ALA A 188 -23.00 -6.64 -5.61
C ALA A 188 -23.11 -7.38 -4.26
N ALA A 189 -23.21 -6.66 -3.15
CA ALA A 189 -23.36 -7.22 -1.82
C ALA A 189 -24.68 -8.02 -1.66
N ARG A 190 -25.82 -7.45 -2.10
CA ARG A 190 -27.12 -8.16 -2.08
C ARG A 190 -27.09 -9.41 -2.95
N ARG A 191 -26.42 -9.37 -4.11
CA ARG A 191 -26.25 -10.53 -4.97
C ARG A 191 -25.40 -11.60 -4.31
N TYR A 192 -24.30 -11.21 -3.67
CA TYR A 192 -23.43 -12.11 -2.92
C TYR A 192 -24.21 -12.82 -1.81
N PHE A 193 -24.97 -12.06 -0.99
CA PHE A 193 -25.83 -12.62 0.05
C PHE A 193 -26.83 -13.62 -0.49
N ARG A 194 -27.55 -13.29 -1.58
CA ARG A 194 -28.51 -14.21 -2.19
C ARG A 194 -27.87 -15.52 -2.67
N LYS A 195 -26.61 -15.46 -3.14
CA LYS A 195 -25.90 -16.63 -3.66
C LYS A 195 -25.28 -17.50 -2.56
N HIS A 196 -24.80 -16.88 -1.48
CA HIS A 196 -23.97 -17.55 -0.48
C HIS A 196 -24.64 -17.68 0.91
N GLY A 197 -25.81 -17.07 1.12
CA GLY A 197 -26.53 -17.06 2.40
C GLY A 197 -25.85 -16.27 3.52
N ARG A 198 -24.79 -15.53 3.21
CA ARG A 198 -24.03 -14.70 4.14
C ARG A 198 -23.58 -13.39 3.50
N GLU A 199 -23.37 -12.37 4.32
CA GLU A 199 -22.79 -11.10 3.85
C GLU A 199 -21.34 -11.30 3.38
N PRO A 200 -20.88 -10.51 2.38
CA PRO A 200 -19.47 -10.46 2.04
C PRO A 200 -18.66 -9.91 3.23
N LYS A 201 -17.43 -10.40 3.44
CA LYS A 201 -16.49 -9.84 4.43
C LYS A 201 -16.26 -8.34 4.15
N ASN A 202 -16.00 -8.03 2.89
CA ASN A 202 -15.78 -6.66 2.43
C ASN A 202 -17.13 -6.05 1.96
N ARG A 203 -17.93 -5.59 2.93
CA ARG A 203 -19.26 -5.02 2.70
C ARG A 203 -19.16 -3.57 2.28
N PHE A 204 -19.61 -3.27 1.07
CA PHE A 204 -19.67 -1.90 0.55
C PHE A 204 -20.41 -0.95 1.51
N GLY A 205 -19.84 0.24 1.75
CA GLY A 205 -20.35 1.25 2.67
C GLY A 205 -20.13 0.96 4.17
N ARG A 206 -19.46 -0.17 4.53
CA ARG A 206 -19.10 -0.51 5.92
C ARG A 206 -17.62 -0.82 6.09
N SER A 207 -17.12 -1.78 5.35
CA SER A 207 -15.71 -2.23 5.37
C SER A 207 -15.08 -2.23 3.98
N LEU A 208 -15.74 -1.65 2.98
CA LEU A 208 -15.25 -1.42 1.64
C LEU A 208 -15.83 -0.11 1.09
N PHE A 209 -14.97 0.76 0.60
CA PHE A 209 -15.34 2.11 0.13
C PHE A 209 -14.85 2.32 -1.30
N ALA A 210 -15.54 3.21 -2.04
CA ALA A 210 -15.20 3.52 -3.42
C ALA A 210 -14.03 4.51 -3.49
N VAL A 211 -12.81 4.02 -3.35
CA VAL A 211 -11.58 4.82 -3.49
C VAL A 211 -11.11 4.75 -4.94
N THR A 212 -11.01 5.90 -5.62
CA THR A 212 -10.65 5.99 -7.03
C THR A 212 -9.18 6.35 -7.25
N ALA A 213 -8.66 6.08 -8.44
CA ALA A 213 -7.32 6.55 -8.82
C ALA A 213 -7.27 8.08 -8.91
N ALA A 214 -8.38 8.72 -9.32
CA ALA A 214 -8.50 10.18 -9.37
C ALA A 214 -8.37 10.81 -7.98
N ASP A 215 -8.94 10.19 -6.94
CA ASP A 215 -8.83 10.69 -5.57
C ASP A 215 -7.39 10.64 -5.08
N GLY A 216 -6.67 9.54 -5.34
CA GLY A 216 -5.26 9.43 -4.98
C GLY A 216 -4.36 10.41 -5.69
N LEU A 217 -4.62 10.67 -6.97
CA LEU A 217 -3.89 11.69 -7.72
C LEU A 217 -4.18 13.11 -7.19
N ARG A 218 -5.41 13.37 -6.73
CA ARG A 218 -5.80 14.63 -6.12
C ARG A 218 -5.09 14.85 -4.79
N TRP A 219 -5.09 13.82 -3.92
CA TRP A 219 -4.32 13.87 -2.68
C TRP A 219 -2.83 14.05 -2.95
N ALA A 220 -2.26 13.32 -3.91
CA ALA A 220 -0.86 13.46 -4.30
C ALA A 220 -0.50 14.88 -4.80
N ALA A 221 -1.45 15.61 -5.37
CA ALA A 221 -1.26 16.99 -5.83
C ALA A 221 -1.37 18.03 -4.70
N THR A 222 -2.01 17.69 -3.57
CA THR A 222 -2.32 18.63 -2.47
C THR A 222 -1.56 18.35 -1.18
N THR A 223 -0.99 17.14 -1.02
CA THR A 223 -0.23 16.76 0.16
C THR A 223 0.99 17.66 0.39
N PRO A 224 1.36 17.98 1.65
CA PRO A 224 2.58 18.72 1.95
C PRO A 224 3.86 17.90 1.71
N ALA A 225 3.76 16.61 1.44
CA ALA A 225 4.90 15.75 1.13
C ALA A 225 5.38 15.94 -0.32
N ASP A 226 6.65 15.63 -0.59
CA ASP A 226 7.20 15.62 -1.94
C ASP A 226 6.88 14.30 -2.63
N VAL A 227 5.88 14.31 -3.52
CA VAL A 227 5.49 13.11 -4.29
C VAL A 227 6.55 12.79 -5.33
N ARG A 228 7.17 11.63 -5.20
CA ARG A 228 8.26 11.15 -6.07
C ARG A 228 7.73 10.46 -7.32
N THR A 229 6.70 9.65 -7.14
CA THR A 229 6.05 8.96 -8.26
C THR A 229 4.67 8.45 -7.88
N VAL A 230 3.80 8.30 -8.90
CA VAL A 230 2.52 7.60 -8.80
C VAL A 230 2.45 6.60 -9.93
N PHE A 231 2.15 5.34 -9.63
CA PHE A 231 2.14 4.30 -10.65
C PHE A 231 1.17 3.15 -10.31
N PRO A 232 0.74 2.37 -11.33
CA PRO A 232 -0.09 1.19 -11.12
C PRO A 232 0.78 0.00 -10.68
N ARG A 233 0.55 -0.54 -9.48
CA ARG A 233 1.41 -1.54 -8.83
C ARG A 233 1.66 -2.79 -9.67
N TYR A 234 0.61 -3.31 -10.29
CA TYR A 234 0.65 -4.60 -10.99
C TYR A 234 0.99 -4.49 -12.47
N HIS A 235 1.36 -3.30 -12.94
CA HIS A 235 1.69 -3.07 -14.34
C HIS A 235 3.21 -2.97 -14.55
N PRO A 236 3.71 -3.43 -15.71
CA PRO A 236 5.10 -3.19 -16.08
C PRO A 236 5.35 -1.70 -16.34
N ARG A 237 6.60 -1.28 -16.20
CA ARG A 237 6.98 0.14 -16.27
C ARG A 237 6.47 0.86 -17.53
N TRP A 238 6.51 0.18 -18.66
CA TRP A 238 6.05 0.77 -19.92
C TRP A 238 4.55 1.10 -19.94
N ALA A 239 3.77 0.54 -19.03
CA ALA A 239 2.32 0.80 -18.90
C ALA A 239 1.98 1.83 -17.81
N TRP A 240 2.96 2.42 -17.11
CA TRP A 240 2.70 3.38 -16.04
C TRP A 240 2.01 4.68 -16.50
N TRP A 241 2.09 5.00 -17.77
CA TRP A 241 1.37 6.12 -18.38
C TRP A 241 -0.16 6.00 -18.26
N LEU A 242 -0.70 4.79 -18.07
CA LEU A 242 -2.13 4.55 -17.88
C LEU A 242 -2.72 5.41 -16.75
N VAL A 243 -1.96 5.70 -15.69
CA VAL A 243 -2.39 6.55 -14.58
C VAL A 243 -2.74 7.96 -15.01
N ARG A 244 -2.17 8.42 -16.13
CA ARG A 244 -2.36 9.79 -16.64
C ARG A 244 -3.66 9.96 -17.45
N ILE A 245 -4.27 8.86 -17.91
CA ILE A 245 -5.47 8.93 -18.76
C ILE A 245 -6.72 8.79 -17.89
N PRO A 246 -7.56 9.84 -17.78
CA PRO A 246 -8.85 9.76 -17.10
C PRO A 246 -9.70 8.61 -17.65
N VAL A 247 -10.59 8.05 -16.83
CA VAL A 247 -11.43 6.89 -17.11
C VAL A 247 -10.62 5.59 -17.28
N ILE A 248 -9.63 5.55 -18.18
CA ILE A 248 -8.79 4.35 -18.39
C ILE A 248 -8.08 3.94 -17.10
N ARG A 249 -7.52 4.90 -16.36
CA ARG A 249 -6.87 4.63 -15.06
C ARG A 249 -7.82 3.99 -14.05
N GLU A 250 -9.09 4.36 -14.06
CA GLU A 250 -10.07 3.79 -13.13
C GLU A 250 -10.39 2.33 -13.45
N LEU A 251 -10.43 1.98 -14.73
CA LEU A 251 -10.82 0.65 -15.19
C LEU A 251 -9.65 -0.34 -15.27
N LEU A 252 -8.47 0.14 -15.64
CA LEU A 252 -7.31 -0.74 -15.87
C LEU A 252 -6.31 -0.77 -14.72
N VAL A 253 -6.30 0.23 -13.83
CA VAL A 253 -5.42 0.23 -12.66
C VAL A 253 -6.10 -0.50 -11.51
N SER A 254 -5.61 -1.70 -11.20
CA SER A 254 -6.16 -2.51 -10.11
C SER A 254 -5.72 -2.01 -8.73
N ASN A 255 -4.51 -1.45 -8.64
CA ASN A 255 -3.94 -0.91 -7.41
C ASN A 255 -3.06 0.29 -7.77
N LEU A 256 -3.27 1.41 -7.08
CA LEU A 256 -2.49 2.62 -7.23
C LEU A 256 -1.46 2.71 -6.10
N VAL A 257 -0.23 3.08 -6.45
CA VAL A 257 0.84 3.36 -5.49
C VAL A 257 1.22 4.83 -5.59
N VAL A 258 1.25 5.52 -4.46
CA VAL A 258 1.83 6.85 -4.29
C VAL A 258 3.08 6.71 -3.43
N VAL A 259 4.20 7.20 -3.94
CA VAL A 259 5.48 7.25 -3.22
C VAL A 259 5.85 8.70 -2.99
N ALA A 260 6.07 9.06 -1.74
CA ALA A 260 6.42 10.42 -1.35
C ALA A 260 7.53 10.44 -0.29
N THR A 261 8.13 11.59 -0.09
CA THR A 261 9.02 11.88 1.04
C THR A 261 8.50 13.06 1.82
N LYS A 262 8.58 13.01 3.15
CA LYS A 262 8.22 14.15 3.97
C LYS A 262 9.26 15.27 3.78
N ARG A 263 8.78 16.51 3.66
CA ARG A 263 9.63 17.71 3.65
C ARG A 263 10.26 17.97 4.99
#